data_90653f4c15da3e4591276f9f8396dca4
#
_entry.id   90653f4c15da3e4591276f9f8396dca4
#
_cell.length_a   1.000
_cell.length_b   1.000
_cell.length_c   1.000
_cell.angle_alpha   90.00
_cell.angle_beta   90.00
_cell.angle_gamma   90.00
#
_symmetry.space_group_name_H-M   'P 1'
#
loop_
_entity.id
_entity.type
_entity.pdbx_description
1 polymer ?
#
loop_
_entity_poly.entity_id
_entity_poly.type
_entity_poly.pdbx_seq_one_letter_code
_entity_poly.pdbx_strand_id
1 'polypeptide(L)'
;MLDFCIIGSGISGSTIANSLSKKYSVQILDKARGPGGRASNKRFKDNLSFDHGVQYISPKTEKFRNFVRQLCKKKILKIWDGNHLDFTFEKKDKNQKFIGRIGNNAISKYYLKGIDQKYQSQVKNIFYNNYFWEITLTNNEIINSKSIIFTCPFPQLKILAKKYLNKKILNLKINMEPNITTMIAIKDQKDIPISSIK
;
A
#
# COMPACT_ATOMS: atom_id res chain seq x y z
N MET A 1 -5.47 16.40 -19.82
CA MET A 1 -6.48 15.87 -18.84
C MET A 1 -6.29 14.37 -18.73
N LEU A 2 -6.26 13.84 -17.52
CA LEU A 2 -6.09 12.40 -17.25
C LEU A 2 -7.39 11.63 -17.51
N ASP A 3 -7.29 10.35 -17.89
CA ASP A 3 -8.44 9.46 -17.87
C ASP A 3 -8.76 9.02 -16.43
N PHE A 4 -7.73 8.69 -15.66
CA PHE A 4 -7.87 8.28 -14.27
C PHE A 4 -6.84 8.95 -13.35
N CYS A 5 -7.33 9.51 -12.25
CA CYS A 5 -6.51 9.91 -11.11
C CYS A 5 -6.77 8.93 -9.95
N ILE A 6 -5.71 8.30 -9.45
CA ILE A 6 -5.81 7.33 -8.37
C ILE A 6 -5.27 7.95 -7.08
N ILE A 7 -6.07 7.95 -6.02
CA ILE A 7 -5.68 8.50 -4.71
C ILE A 7 -5.28 7.36 -3.78
N GLY A 8 -3.98 7.27 -3.50
CA GLY A 8 -3.35 6.25 -2.70
C GLY A 8 -2.47 5.29 -3.51
N SER A 9 -1.20 5.19 -3.15
CA SER A 9 -0.17 4.35 -3.80
C SER A 9 0.13 3.05 -3.04
N GLY A 10 -0.83 2.57 -2.25
CA GLY A 10 -0.78 1.25 -1.63
C GLY A 10 -0.87 0.12 -2.65
N ILE A 11 -0.88 -1.14 -2.19
CA ILE A 11 -0.95 -2.32 -3.07
C ILE A 11 -2.17 -2.25 -4.00
N SER A 12 -3.34 -1.86 -3.49
CA SER A 12 -4.55 -1.74 -4.30
C SER A 12 -4.41 -0.69 -5.40
N GLY A 13 -4.00 0.54 -5.05
CA GLY A 13 -3.83 1.63 -6.00
C GLY A 13 -2.78 1.32 -7.07
N SER A 14 -1.64 0.78 -6.66
CA SER A 14 -0.58 0.39 -7.60
C SER A 14 -1.02 -0.72 -8.57
N THR A 15 -1.78 -1.70 -8.10
CA THR A 15 -2.28 -2.79 -8.95
C THR A 15 -3.31 -2.28 -9.97
N ILE A 16 -4.23 -1.41 -9.54
CA ILE A 16 -5.22 -0.79 -10.42
C ILE A 16 -4.53 0.12 -11.44
N ALA A 17 -3.60 0.96 -10.98
CA ALA A 17 -2.83 1.84 -11.86
C ALA A 17 -2.12 1.06 -12.97
N ASN A 18 -1.46 -0.04 -12.61
CA ASN A 18 -0.79 -0.91 -13.59
C ASN A 18 -1.74 -1.52 -14.62
N SER A 19 -2.94 -1.89 -14.19
CA SER A 19 -3.94 -2.45 -15.10
C SER A 19 -4.48 -1.40 -16.08
N LEU A 20 -4.78 -0.21 -15.59
CA LEU A 20 -5.37 0.88 -16.36
C LEU A 20 -4.37 1.56 -17.29
N SER A 21 -3.12 1.74 -16.85
CA SER A 21 -2.08 2.43 -17.63
C SER A 21 -1.72 1.77 -18.97
N LYS A 22 -2.17 0.54 -19.19
CA LYS A 22 -2.01 -0.16 -20.48
C LYS A 22 -2.85 0.45 -21.61
N LYS A 23 -3.91 1.18 -21.27
CA LYS A 23 -4.89 1.72 -22.23
C LYS A 23 -5.25 3.18 -21.98
N TYR A 24 -4.98 3.71 -20.81
CA TYR A 24 -5.45 5.01 -20.35
C TYR A 24 -4.32 5.84 -19.77
N SER A 25 -4.48 7.15 -19.81
CA SER A 25 -3.61 8.07 -19.09
C SER A 25 -3.94 8.02 -17.59
N VAL A 26 -2.98 7.62 -16.78
CA VAL A 26 -3.15 7.39 -15.34
C VAL A 26 -2.10 8.14 -14.56
N GLN A 27 -2.53 8.87 -13.53
CA GLN A 27 -1.63 9.43 -12.51
C GLN A 27 -2.05 8.93 -11.14
N ILE A 28 -1.07 8.62 -10.29
CA ILE A 28 -1.31 8.25 -8.90
C ILE A 28 -0.82 9.34 -7.96
N LEU A 29 -1.64 9.70 -6.99
CA LEU A 29 -1.34 10.69 -5.97
C LEU A 29 -1.23 10.02 -4.61
N ASP A 30 -0.20 10.38 -3.84
CA ASP A 30 -0.10 9.94 -2.45
C ASP A 30 0.46 11.07 -1.56
N LYS A 31 -0.08 11.20 -0.36
CA LYS A 31 0.42 12.13 0.65
C LYS A 31 1.77 11.70 1.25
N ALA A 32 2.11 10.42 1.16
CA ALA A 32 3.37 9.88 1.66
C ALA A 32 4.56 10.24 0.75
N ARG A 33 5.77 9.97 1.23
CA ARG A 33 7.02 10.18 0.47
C ARG A 33 7.31 9.08 -0.56
N GLY A 34 6.49 8.04 -0.62
CA GLY A 34 6.70 6.92 -1.54
C GLY A 34 5.61 5.88 -1.44
N PRO A 35 5.63 4.88 -2.34
CA PRO A 35 4.58 3.89 -2.45
C PRO A 35 4.61 2.85 -1.34
N GLY A 36 3.47 2.20 -1.11
CA GLY A 36 3.33 1.06 -0.21
C GLY A 36 2.12 1.15 0.69
N GLY A 37 1.68 2.36 1.09
CA GLY A 37 0.58 2.52 2.04
C GLY A 37 0.85 1.72 3.32
N ARG A 38 -0.05 0.79 3.68
CA ARG A 38 0.13 -0.10 4.85
C ARG A 38 1.23 -1.15 4.69
N ALA A 39 1.77 -1.35 3.51
CA ALA A 39 2.97 -2.15 3.24
C ALA A 39 4.21 -1.28 3.05
N SER A 40 4.21 -0.06 3.58
CA SER A 40 5.34 0.85 3.44
C SER A 40 6.54 0.39 4.25
N ASN A 41 7.72 0.75 3.74
CA ASN A 41 9.01 0.48 4.34
C ASN A 41 9.67 1.81 4.72
N LYS A 42 10.15 1.93 5.93
CA LYS A 42 10.87 3.12 6.41
C LYS A 42 12.37 2.90 6.31
N ARG A 43 13.04 3.75 5.54
CA ARG A 43 14.50 3.79 5.50
C ARG A 43 15.03 4.59 6.69
N PHE A 44 16.11 4.11 7.24
CA PHE A 44 16.88 4.75 8.32
C PHE A 44 18.32 4.98 7.87
N LYS A 45 19.19 5.46 8.74
CA LYS A 45 20.62 5.61 8.46
C LYS A 45 21.26 4.25 8.18
N ASP A 46 22.43 4.24 7.55
CA ASP A 46 23.29 3.05 7.35
C ASP A 46 22.61 1.89 6.59
N ASN A 47 21.80 2.21 5.60
CA ASN A 47 21.06 1.24 4.79
C ASN A 47 20.06 0.38 5.56
N LEU A 48 19.78 0.69 6.83
CA LEU A 48 18.73 0.02 7.58
C LEU A 48 17.35 0.41 7.05
N SER A 49 16.46 -0.55 7.01
CA SER A 49 15.06 -0.29 6.68
C SER A 49 14.13 -1.22 7.45
N PHE A 50 12.93 -0.72 7.73
CA PHE A 50 11.94 -1.42 8.52
C PHE A 50 10.61 -1.48 7.78
N ASP A 51 10.03 -2.68 7.72
CA ASP A 51 8.64 -2.88 7.31
C ASP A 51 7.74 -2.68 8.53
N HIS A 52 7.31 -1.43 8.74
CA HIS A 52 6.60 -1.02 9.94
C HIS A 52 5.08 -1.18 9.88
N GLY A 53 4.56 -1.60 8.76
CA GLY A 53 3.14 -1.91 8.59
C GLY A 53 2.94 -3.42 8.44
N VAL A 54 2.72 -3.89 7.21
CA VAL A 54 2.69 -5.33 6.91
C VAL A 54 4.09 -5.91 7.09
N GLN A 55 4.25 -6.81 8.03
CA GLN A 55 5.53 -7.45 8.33
C GLN A 55 5.83 -8.56 7.33
N TYR A 56 4.82 -9.34 6.94
CA TYR A 56 4.93 -10.45 5.98
C TYR A 56 3.61 -10.71 5.26
N ILE A 57 3.69 -11.49 4.21
CA ILE A 57 2.55 -11.92 3.40
C ILE A 57 2.33 -13.41 3.62
N SER A 58 1.14 -13.81 4.05
CA SER A 58 0.72 -15.20 4.22
C SER A 58 -0.52 -15.48 3.34
N PRO A 59 -0.34 -16.01 2.13
CA PRO A 59 -1.43 -16.19 1.18
C PRO A 59 -2.30 -17.39 1.58
N LYS A 60 -3.60 -17.15 1.85
CA LYS A 60 -4.56 -18.19 2.26
C LYS A 60 -5.32 -18.82 1.09
N THR A 61 -5.64 -18.05 0.05
CA THR A 61 -6.40 -18.53 -1.11
C THR A 61 -5.47 -18.98 -2.24
N GLU A 62 -5.91 -19.93 -3.08
CA GLU A 62 -5.10 -20.40 -4.21
C GLU A 62 -4.80 -19.27 -5.21
N LYS A 63 -5.76 -18.43 -5.50
CA LYS A 63 -5.57 -17.25 -6.35
C LYS A 63 -4.46 -16.34 -5.83
N PHE A 64 -4.43 -16.09 -4.52
CA PHE A 64 -3.40 -15.24 -3.91
C PHE A 64 -2.05 -15.97 -3.80
N ARG A 65 -2.03 -17.28 -3.57
CA ARG A 65 -0.80 -18.09 -3.66
C ARG A 65 -0.15 -17.98 -5.03
N ASN A 66 -0.93 -18.12 -6.10
CA ASN A 66 -0.44 -18.01 -7.47
C ASN A 66 0.11 -16.60 -7.77
N PHE A 67 -0.57 -15.56 -7.30
CA PHE A 67 -0.08 -14.19 -7.40
C PHE A 67 1.29 -14.01 -6.70
N VAL A 68 1.42 -14.49 -5.46
CA VAL A 68 2.68 -14.41 -4.70
C VAL A 68 3.78 -15.20 -5.38
N ARG A 69 3.51 -16.43 -5.88
CA ARG A 69 4.48 -17.23 -6.65
C ARG A 69 5.01 -16.50 -7.88
N GLN A 70 4.12 -15.81 -8.62
CA GLN A 70 4.55 -15.00 -9.76
C GLN A 70 5.49 -13.85 -9.35
N LEU A 71 5.21 -13.17 -8.24
CA LEU A 71 6.10 -12.12 -7.72
C LEU A 71 7.44 -12.69 -7.23
N CYS A 72 7.46 -13.90 -6.69
CA CYS A 72 8.70 -14.60 -6.34
C CYS A 72 9.53 -14.94 -7.60
N LYS A 73 8.90 -15.48 -8.66
CA LYS A 73 9.56 -15.72 -9.95
C LYS A 73 10.18 -14.45 -10.53
N LYS A 74 9.52 -13.32 -10.37
CA LYS A 74 10.01 -11.99 -10.78
C LYS A 74 11.03 -11.38 -9.81
N LYS A 75 11.42 -12.09 -8.77
CA LYS A 75 12.38 -11.65 -7.73
C LYS A 75 11.93 -10.38 -6.96
N ILE A 76 10.62 -10.12 -6.92
CA ILE A 76 10.03 -9.01 -6.13
C ILE A 76 9.84 -9.44 -4.68
N LEU A 77 9.35 -10.66 -4.48
CA LEU A 77 9.21 -11.29 -3.17
C LEU A 77 10.22 -12.44 -3.01
N LYS A 78 10.42 -12.82 -1.76
CA LYS A 78 11.13 -14.05 -1.37
C LYS A 78 10.41 -14.73 -0.22
N ILE A 79 10.67 -16.02 -0.04
CA ILE A 79 10.25 -16.74 1.16
C ILE A 79 10.98 -16.11 2.35
N TRP A 80 10.27 -15.96 3.45
CA TRP A 80 10.88 -15.59 4.72
C TRP A 80 11.15 -16.86 5.53
N ASP A 81 12.35 -17.39 5.35
CA ASP A 81 12.82 -18.53 6.12
C ASP A 81 13.12 -18.09 7.54
N GLY A 82 12.75 -18.93 8.51
CA GLY A 82 13.00 -18.65 9.91
C GLY A 82 12.01 -19.34 10.85
N ASN A 83 12.22 -19.16 12.14
CA ASN A 83 11.35 -19.68 13.18
C ASN A 83 10.18 -18.74 13.42
N HIS A 84 8.99 -19.15 12.99
CA HIS A 84 7.76 -18.43 13.18
C HIS A 84 6.93 -19.13 14.25
N LEU A 85 6.67 -18.44 15.34
CA LEU A 85 5.95 -18.98 16.50
C LEU A 85 4.59 -18.31 16.67
N ASP A 86 3.69 -18.96 17.38
CA ASP A 86 2.49 -18.31 17.93
C ASP A 86 2.82 -17.57 19.24
N PHE A 87 1.84 -16.86 19.80
CA PHE A 87 2.02 -16.11 21.04
C PHE A 87 2.35 -16.98 22.26
N THR A 88 2.08 -18.28 22.21
CA THR A 88 2.41 -19.19 23.29
C THR A 88 3.86 -19.64 23.27
N PHE A 89 4.59 -19.34 22.18
CA PHE A 89 5.95 -19.81 21.88
C PHE A 89 6.09 -21.34 21.73
N GLU A 90 4.97 -22.08 21.78
CA GLU A 90 4.96 -23.53 21.76
C GLU A 90 4.76 -24.11 20.37
N LYS A 91 3.96 -23.41 19.52
CA LYS A 91 3.59 -23.92 18.21
C LYS A 91 4.29 -23.17 17.09
N LYS A 92 4.95 -23.92 16.21
CA LYS A 92 5.46 -23.34 14.95
C LYS A 92 4.31 -23.03 14.00
N ASP A 93 4.26 -21.79 13.51
CA ASP A 93 3.35 -21.44 12.41
C ASP A 93 3.89 -22.07 11.11
N LYS A 94 3.22 -23.15 10.67
CA LYS A 94 3.59 -23.90 9.45
C LYS A 94 3.26 -23.18 8.16
N ASN A 95 2.54 -22.05 8.21
CA ASN A 95 2.17 -21.31 7.00
C ASN A 95 3.40 -20.60 6.42
N GLN A 96 3.64 -20.83 5.14
CA GLN A 96 4.72 -20.15 4.43
C GLN A 96 4.50 -18.64 4.42
N LYS A 97 5.52 -17.89 4.81
CA LYS A 97 5.56 -16.43 4.85
C LYS A 97 6.45 -15.89 3.74
N PHE A 98 6.08 -14.75 3.22
CA PHE A 98 6.80 -14.06 2.16
C PHE A 98 7.05 -12.61 2.54
N ILE A 99 8.18 -12.09 2.12
CA ILE A 99 8.57 -10.69 2.31
C ILE A 99 9.10 -10.10 1.01
N GLY A 100 9.04 -8.77 0.89
CA GLY A 100 9.71 -8.06 -0.17
C GLY A 100 11.22 -8.21 -0.09
N ARG A 101 11.91 -8.36 -1.22
CA ARG A 101 13.39 -8.49 -1.22
C ARG A 101 14.10 -7.27 -0.64
N ILE A 102 13.55 -6.07 -0.86
CA ILE A 102 14.13 -4.80 -0.37
C ILE A 102 13.18 -4.14 0.64
N GLY A 103 12.03 -4.75 0.91
CA GLY A 103 10.96 -4.26 1.77
C GLY A 103 9.60 -4.54 1.15
N ASN A 104 8.56 -4.58 1.96
CA ASN A 104 7.23 -5.02 1.54
C ASN A 104 6.54 -4.04 0.56
N ASN A 105 7.01 -2.80 0.48
CA ASN A 105 6.58 -1.87 -0.55
C ASN A 105 7.11 -2.21 -1.98
N ALA A 106 7.94 -3.25 -2.12
CA ALA A 106 8.44 -3.70 -3.42
C ALA A 106 7.31 -4.05 -4.40
N ILE A 107 6.19 -4.57 -3.91
CA ILE A 107 5.01 -4.86 -4.73
C ILE A 107 4.48 -3.58 -5.39
N SER A 108 4.24 -2.53 -4.59
CA SER A 108 3.74 -1.26 -5.12
C SER A 108 4.74 -0.60 -6.06
N LYS A 109 6.03 -0.61 -5.72
CA LYS A 109 7.10 -0.09 -6.60
C LYS A 109 7.13 -0.81 -7.93
N TYR A 110 6.99 -2.14 -7.93
CA TYR A 110 7.00 -2.94 -9.14
C TYR A 110 5.84 -2.58 -10.06
N TYR A 111 4.62 -2.48 -9.52
CA TYR A 111 3.44 -2.16 -10.33
C TYR A 111 3.38 -0.71 -10.79
N LEU A 112 4.03 0.21 -10.10
CA LEU A 112 4.07 1.63 -10.47
C LEU A 112 5.23 1.99 -11.41
N LYS A 113 6.06 1.02 -11.80
CA LYS A 113 7.16 1.30 -12.73
C LYS A 113 6.62 1.81 -14.08
N GLY A 114 7.06 3.00 -14.47
CA GLY A 114 6.64 3.65 -15.72
C GLY A 114 5.27 4.34 -15.68
N ILE A 115 4.64 4.42 -14.51
CA ILE A 115 3.39 5.16 -14.31
C ILE A 115 3.70 6.51 -13.66
N ASP A 116 2.96 7.54 -14.03
CA ASP A 116 3.10 8.87 -13.45
C ASP A 116 2.68 8.87 -11.96
N GLN A 117 3.61 9.29 -11.09
CA GLN A 117 3.48 9.22 -9.65
C GLN A 117 3.80 10.56 -9.01
N LYS A 118 2.89 11.07 -8.19
CA LYS A 118 3.09 12.30 -7.45
C LYS A 118 2.97 12.04 -5.95
N TYR A 119 4.09 12.07 -5.27
CA TYR A 119 4.21 11.89 -3.82
C TYR A 119 4.21 13.21 -3.08
N GLN A 120 4.05 13.17 -1.74
CA GLN A 120 3.87 14.37 -0.91
C GLN A 120 2.73 15.26 -1.41
N SER A 121 1.74 14.63 -2.05
CA SER A 121 0.64 15.28 -2.76
C SER A 121 -0.67 14.89 -2.10
N GLN A 122 -0.97 15.58 -1.02
CA GLN A 122 -2.22 15.37 -0.29
C GLN A 122 -3.37 16.08 -1.00
N VAL A 123 -4.40 15.33 -1.35
CA VAL A 123 -5.65 15.88 -1.88
C VAL A 123 -6.38 16.62 -0.77
N LYS A 124 -6.67 17.90 -1.00
CA LYS A 124 -7.40 18.79 -0.11
C LYS A 124 -8.91 18.78 -0.40
N ASN A 125 -9.26 18.80 -1.67
CA ASN A 125 -10.65 18.85 -2.13
C ASN A 125 -10.79 18.21 -3.50
N ILE A 126 -12.02 17.79 -3.83
CA ILE A 126 -12.43 17.38 -5.17
C ILE A 126 -13.71 18.10 -5.55
N PHE A 127 -13.83 18.45 -6.81
CA PHE A 127 -15.02 19.09 -7.37
C PHE A 127 -15.32 18.49 -8.74
N TYR A 128 -16.59 18.15 -9.01
CA TYR A 128 -17.05 17.71 -10.32
C TYR A 128 -17.82 18.85 -11.00
N ASN A 129 -17.32 19.31 -12.14
CA ASN A 129 -17.88 20.44 -12.88
C ASN A 129 -18.83 20.03 -14.01
N ASN A 130 -19.41 18.81 -13.94
CA ASN A 130 -20.27 18.15 -14.93
C ASN A 130 -19.54 17.56 -16.15
N TYR A 131 -18.25 17.80 -16.33
CA TYR A 131 -17.44 17.27 -17.44
C TYR A 131 -16.28 16.44 -16.94
N PHE A 132 -15.60 16.87 -15.88
CA PHE A 132 -14.46 16.21 -15.29
C PHE A 132 -14.31 16.57 -13.81
N TRP A 133 -13.40 15.89 -13.15
CA TRP A 133 -13.03 16.13 -11.76
C TRP A 133 -11.86 17.11 -11.68
N GLU A 134 -12.02 18.12 -10.87
CA GLU A 134 -10.94 18.98 -10.41
C GLU A 134 -10.47 18.51 -9.04
N ILE A 135 -9.20 18.13 -8.94
CA ILE A 135 -8.58 17.58 -7.75
C ILE A 135 -7.59 18.62 -7.24
N THR A 136 -7.92 19.28 -6.13
CA THR A 136 -7.07 20.31 -5.53
C THR A 136 -6.19 19.71 -4.47
N LEU A 137 -4.88 19.91 -4.59
CA LEU A 137 -3.87 19.51 -3.60
C LEU A 137 -3.72 20.55 -2.50
N THR A 138 -3.05 20.17 -1.40
CA THR A 138 -2.80 21.11 -0.28
C THR A 138 -1.85 22.26 -0.63
N ASN A 139 -1.06 22.14 -1.69
CA ASN A 139 -0.22 23.21 -2.26
C ASN A 139 -0.99 24.10 -3.28
N ASN A 140 -2.33 23.93 -3.36
CA ASN A 140 -3.24 24.60 -4.28
C ASN A 140 -3.05 24.25 -5.78
N GLU A 141 -2.25 23.26 -6.10
CA GLU A 141 -2.20 22.70 -7.44
C GLU A 141 -3.51 22.00 -7.79
N ILE A 142 -3.97 22.14 -9.04
CA ILE A 142 -5.19 21.53 -9.55
C ILE A 142 -4.84 20.49 -10.62
N ILE A 143 -5.39 19.30 -10.48
CA ILE A 143 -5.24 18.19 -11.42
C ILE A 143 -6.63 17.84 -11.97
N ASN A 144 -6.76 17.78 -13.31
CA ASN A 144 -8.02 17.47 -13.97
C ASN A 144 -8.04 16.02 -14.46
N SER A 145 -9.10 15.29 -14.14
CA SER A 145 -9.27 13.88 -14.51
C SER A 145 -10.72 13.56 -14.85
N LYS A 146 -10.94 12.69 -15.85
CA LYS A 146 -12.27 12.18 -16.16
C LYS A 146 -12.86 11.32 -15.04
N SER A 147 -12.00 10.60 -14.31
CA SER A 147 -12.42 9.71 -13.23
C SER A 147 -11.44 9.74 -12.07
N ILE A 148 -11.97 9.56 -10.85
CA ILE A 148 -11.17 9.40 -9.64
C ILE A 148 -11.37 7.99 -9.08
N ILE A 149 -10.28 7.33 -8.71
CA ILE A 149 -10.31 6.05 -8.00
C ILE A 149 -9.70 6.24 -6.61
N PHE A 150 -10.48 5.98 -5.58
CA PHE A 150 -10.02 6.06 -4.21
C PHE A 150 -9.53 4.69 -3.73
N THR A 151 -8.30 4.62 -3.28
CA THR A 151 -7.72 3.44 -2.60
C THR A 151 -7.19 3.78 -1.21
N CYS A 152 -7.46 4.99 -0.76
CA CYS A 152 -7.19 5.44 0.60
C CYS A 152 -8.15 4.78 1.61
N PRO A 153 -7.83 4.78 2.91
CA PRO A 153 -8.71 4.26 3.96
C PRO A 153 -10.07 4.95 3.99
N PHE A 154 -11.12 4.20 4.38
CA PHE A 154 -12.50 4.67 4.37
C PHE A 154 -12.75 5.98 5.12
N PRO A 155 -12.16 6.27 6.30
CA PRO A 155 -12.31 7.56 6.94
C PRO A 155 -11.84 8.74 6.06
N GLN A 156 -10.74 8.56 5.33
CA GLN A 156 -10.22 9.58 4.40
C GLN A 156 -11.13 9.75 3.17
N LEU A 157 -11.64 8.64 2.63
CA LEU A 157 -12.65 8.68 1.56
C LEU A 157 -13.88 9.49 1.99
N LYS A 158 -14.41 9.25 3.20
CA LYS A 158 -15.57 10.00 3.72
C LYS A 158 -15.31 11.49 3.81
N ILE A 159 -14.12 11.91 4.23
CA ILE A 159 -13.77 13.33 4.30
C ILE A 159 -13.75 13.97 2.90
N LEU A 160 -13.11 13.32 1.93
CA LEU A 160 -12.90 13.88 0.59
C LEU A 160 -14.16 13.83 -0.29
N ALA A 161 -14.90 12.73 -0.23
CA ALA A 161 -15.94 12.43 -1.20
C ALA A 161 -17.36 12.38 -0.63
N LYS A 162 -17.59 12.81 0.62
CA LYS A 162 -18.88 12.70 1.34
C LYS A 162 -20.08 13.10 0.48
N LYS A 163 -20.01 14.23 -0.22
CA LYS A 163 -21.12 14.76 -1.02
C LYS A 163 -21.37 13.98 -2.34
N TYR A 164 -20.46 13.11 -2.73
CA TYR A 164 -20.57 12.28 -3.93
C TYR A 164 -20.87 10.81 -3.62
N LEU A 165 -20.83 10.42 -2.35
CA LEU A 165 -21.13 9.05 -1.92
C LEU A 165 -22.62 8.88 -1.61
N ASN A 166 -23.18 7.75 -2.04
CA ASN A 166 -24.55 7.41 -1.70
C ASN A 166 -24.70 7.03 -0.21
N LYS A 167 -25.93 7.09 0.29
CA LYS A 167 -26.24 6.78 1.70
C LYS A 167 -25.80 5.38 2.13
N LYS A 168 -25.88 4.38 1.22
CA LYS A 168 -25.44 3.00 1.53
C LYS A 168 -23.96 2.94 1.86
N ILE A 169 -23.12 3.63 1.07
CA ILE A 169 -21.67 3.69 1.31
C ILE A 169 -21.37 4.49 2.58
N LEU A 170 -22.04 5.64 2.79
CA LEU A 170 -21.82 6.47 3.95
C LEU A 170 -22.15 5.75 5.28
N ASN A 171 -23.13 4.85 5.25
CA ASN A 171 -23.59 4.09 6.41
C ASN A 171 -22.80 2.80 6.66
N LEU A 172 -21.80 2.48 5.84
CA LEU A 172 -20.94 1.33 6.10
C LEU A 172 -20.20 1.52 7.44
N LYS A 173 -20.38 0.56 8.34
CA LYS A 173 -19.67 0.49 9.64
C LYS A 173 -18.32 -0.19 9.40
N ILE A 174 -17.34 0.58 8.94
CA ILE A 174 -15.96 0.12 8.76
C ILE A 174 -15.13 0.68 9.91
N ASN A 175 -14.79 -0.17 10.85
CA ASN A 175 -13.89 0.19 11.94
C ASN A 175 -12.44 0.06 11.44
N MET A 176 -11.64 1.07 11.73
CA MET A 176 -10.21 1.06 11.49
C MET A 176 -9.52 1.42 12.80
N GLU A 177 -8.85 0.44 13.36
CA GLU A 177 -8.13 0.63 14.62
C GLU A 177 -6.73 1.21 14.34
N PRO A 178 -6.29 2.17 15.16
CA PRO A 178 -4.92 2.67 15.08
C PRO A 178 -3.94 1.57 15.50
N ASN A 179 -2.80 1.51 14.84
CA ASN A 179 -1.72 0.60 15.19
C ASN A 179 -0.45 1.42 15.44
N ILE A 180 0.23 1.12 16.55
CA ILE A 180 1.52 1.69 16.90
C ILE A 180 2.58 0.61 16.66
N THR A 181 3.59 0.94 15.87
CA THR A 181 4.70 0.04 15.57
C THR A 181 5.99 0.61 16.13
N THR A 182 6.64 -0.14 17.02
CA THR A 182 7.99 0.15 17.49
C THR A 182 9.01 -0.55 16.59
N MET A 183 9.98 0.19 16.10
CA MET A 183 11.07 -0.33 15.26
C MET A 183 12.35 -0.32 16.08
N ILE A 184 12.97 -1.49 16.28
CA ILE A 184 14.18 -1.64 17.09
C ILE A 184 15.29 -2.20 16.20
N ALA A 185 16.43 -1.55 16.21
CA ALA A 185 17.68 -2.07 15.65
C ALA A 185 18.64 -2.40 16.78
N ILE A 186 19.18 -3.60 16.77
CA ILE A 186 20.15 -4.08 17.75
C ILE A 186 21.49 -4.25 17.04
N LYS A 187 22.53 -3.58 17.55
CA LYS A 187 23.88 -3.71 17.03
C LYS A 187 24.54 -4.96 17.60
N ASP A 188 25.30 -5.66 16.77
CA ASP A 188 26.17 -6.78 17.15
C ASP A 188 25.44 -8.03 17.73
N GLN A 189 24.14 -8.19 17.51
CA GLN A 189 23.46 -9.44 17.85
C GLN A 189 23.68 -10.47 16.74
N LYS A 190 24.35 -11.58 17.08
CA LYS A 190 24.68 -12.65 16.12
C LYS A 190 23.51 -13.56 15.82
N ASP A 191 22.65 -13.85 16.79
CA ASP A 191 21.56 -14.81 16.64
C ASP A 191 20.21 -14.23 17.08
N ILE A 192 19.24 -14.25 16.17
CA ILE A 192 17.84 -14.00 16.49
C ILE A 192 17.11 -15.34 16.36
N PRO A 193 16.82 -16.01 17.47
CA PRO A 193 16.26 -17.38 17.45
C PRO A 193 14.82 -17.43 16.92
N ILE A 194 14.13 -16.29 16.95
CA ILE A 194 12.72 -16.18 16.54
C ILE A 194 12.58 -15.12 15.47
N SER A 195 12.02 -15.50 14.31
CA SER A 195 11.83 -14.59 13.17
C SER A 195 10.51 -13.80 13.27
N SER A 196 9.45 -14.40 13.80
CA SER A 196 8.19 -13.70 14.09
C SER A 196 7.35 -14.43 15.12
N ILE A 197 6.51 -13.66 15.82
CA ILE A 197 5.47 -14.16 16.73
C ILE A 197 4.12 -13.69 16.17
N LYS A 198 3.10 -14.56 16.25
CA LYS A 198 1.75 -14.27 15.78
C LYS A 198 0.74 -14.59 16.87
#